data_524c79449d5e08e0ccb8a0e6cd11cd35
#
_entry.id   524c79449d5e08e0ccb8a0e6cd11cd35
#
_cell.length_a   1.000
_cell.length_b   1.000
_cell.length_c   1.000
_cell.angle_alpha   90.00
_cell.angle_beta   90.00
_cell.angle_gamma   90.00
#
_symmetry.space_group_name_H-M   'P 1'
#
loop_
_entity.id
_entity.type
_entity.pdbx_description
1 polymer ?
#
loop_
_entity_poly.entity_id
_entity_poly.type
_entity_poly.pdbx_seq_one_letter_code
_entity_poly.pdbx_strand_id
1 'polypeptide(L)'
;TVFFDVAYQSYVPAIASTRYIAAANGRLEASYQVGAAGGPGLGGWLLGVFAPPFAYVFTAATYVFSTFALWRIRTPEPQPARPNASLLAQIREGLSFVRHERLLFPLFSCISFAAFTGSGVRVLLPILVLRTLGMNATQLGVLLSAGALGGILGSMTRSLWLGRLGIGRCIVITYVIGVSILVLQPVALHVPEIAGWVIAGAGVVYSYFITIYNVTQMSLRQEICPKWMLGRMNATFRFAVWGVMPLGSVAAGLLASVVGV
;
A
#
# COMPACT_ATOMS: atom_id res chain seq x y z
N THR A 1 -2.88 -6.04 -13.38
CA THR A 1 -3.11 -5.65 -11.95
C THR A 1 -3.88 -4.33 -11.84
N VAL A 2 -3.53 -3.25 -12.60
CA VAL A 2 -4.18 -1.92 -12.46
C VAL A 2 -5.70 -2.00 -12.63
N PHE A 3 -6.17 -2.64 -13.69
CA PHE A 3 -7.60 -2.81 -13.95
C PHE A 3 -8.29 -3.62 -12.86
N PHE A 4 -7.64 -4.68 -12.38
CA PHE A 4 -8.13 -5.49 -11.28
C PHE A 4 -8.27 -4.67 -9.99
N ASP A 5 -7.25 -3.90 -9.65
CA ASP A 5 -7.22 -3.11 -8.42
C ASP A 5 -8.26 -1.97 -8.41
N VAL A 6 -8.56 -1.38 -9.58
CA VAL A 6 -9.62 -0.36 -9.71
C VAL A 6 -11.00 -1.01 -9.62
N ALA A 7 -11.21 -2.11 -10.36
CA ALA A 7 -12.47 -2.85 -10.36
C ALA A 7 -12.81 -3.39 -8.97
N TYR A 8 -11.84 -4.01 -8.31
CA TYR A 8 -11.97 -4.61 -7.00
C TYR A 8 -12.46 -3.62 -5.90
N GLN A 9 -11.90 -2.42 -5.84
CA GLN A 9 -12.35 -1.41 -4.86
C GLN A 9 -13.75 -0.85 -5.16
N SER A 10 -14.14 -0.84 -6.44
CA SER A 10 -15.48 -0.41 -6.86
C SER A 10 -16.54 -1.51 -6.67
N TYR A 11 -16.11 -2.77 -6.67
CA TYR A 11 -16.98 -3.95 -6.61
C TYR A 11 -17.52 -4.21 -5.19
N VAL A 12 -16.72 -3.93 -4.17
CA VAL A 12 -17.14 -4.13 -2.77
C VAL A 12 -18.43 -3.39 -2.40
N PRO A 13 -18.57 -2.09 -2.72
CA PRO A 13 -19.83 -1.37 -2.47
C PRO A 13 -21.01 -1.85 -3.31
N ALA A 14 -20.76 -2.54 -4.43
CA ALA A 14 -21.81 -3.11 -5.27
C ALA A 14 -22.39 -4.41 -4.70
N ILE A 15 -21.57 -5.20 -4.00
CA ILE A 15 -21.95 -6.50 -3.44
C ILE A 15 -22.41 -6.39 -1.99
N ALA A 16 -21.71 -5.56 -1.19
CA ALA A 16 -21.98 -5.42 0.24
C ALA A 16 -23.02 -4.32 0.50
N SER A 17 -24.02 -4.62 1.33
CA SER A 17 -24.90 -3.57 1.83
C SER A 17 -24.09 -2.55 2.65
N THR A 18 -24.56 -1.30 2.69
CA THR A 18 -23.86 -0.18 3.35
C THR A 18 -23.41 -0.50 4.78
N ARG A 19 -24.19 -1.32 5.50
CA ARG A 19 -23.89 -1.78 6.85
C ARG A 19 -22.63 -2.66 6.94
N TYR A 20 -22.31 -3.42 5.88
CA TYR A 20 -21.22 -4.39 5.88
C TYR A 20 -19.99 -3.95 5.09
N ILE A 21 -20.02 -2.77 4.46
CA ILE A 21 -18.87 -2.25 3.67
C ILE A 21 -17.60 -2.16 4.53
N ALA A 22 -17.71 -1.65 5.75
CA ALA A 22 -16.55 -1.54 6.65
C ALA A 22 -15.98 -2.91 7.03
N ALA A 23 -16.84 -3.89 7.30
CA ALA A 23 -16.43 -5.26 7.61
C ALA A 23 -15.83 -5.97 6.38
N ALA A 24 -16.39 -5.77 5.19
CA ALA A 24 -15.86 -6.30 3.94
C ALA A 24 -14.46 -5.73 3.65
N ASN A 25 -14.29 -4.41 3.71
CA ASN A 25 -12.99 -3.77 3.55
C ASN A 25 -11.97 -4.25 4.60
N GLY A 26 -12.40 -4.44 5.85
CA GLY A 26 -11.54 -4.99 6.90
C GLY A 26 -11.06 -6.41 6.59
N ARG A 27 -11.93 -7.29 6.08
CA ARG A 27 -11.55 -8.65 5.68
C ARG A 27 -10.59 -8.65 4.48
N LEU A 28 -10.83 -7.78 3.52
CA LEU A 28 -9.96 -7.62 2.35
C LEU A 28 -8.60 -7.08 2.74
N GLU A 29 -8.54 -6.11 3.61
CA GLU A 29 -7.28 -5.58 4.15
C GLU A 29 -6.54 -6.67 4.95
N ALA A 30 -7.23 -7.44 5.78
CA ALA A 30 -6.64 -8.57 6.49
C ALA A 30 -6.05 -9.60 5.52
N SER A 31 -6.76 -9.95 4.44
CA SER A 31 -6.25 -10.85 3.40
C SER A 31 -5.02 -10.28 2.69
N TYR A 32 -5.04 -8.98 2.39
CA TYR A 32 -3.90 -8.29 1.82
C TYR A 32 -2.68 -8.34 2.76
N GLN A 33 -2.87 -8.08 4.04
CA GLN A 33 -1.80 -8.12 5.05
C GLN A 33 -1.24 -9.54 5.22
N VAL A 34 -2.08 -10.59 5.20
CA VAL A 34 -1.61 -11.98 5.22
C VAL A 34 -0.76 -12.28 3.98
N GLY A 35 -1.19 -11.83 2.80
CA GLY A 35 -0.41 -11.96 1.57
C GLY A 35 0.90 -11.18 1.61
N ALA A 36 0.88 -9.96 2.14
CA ALA A 36 2.07 -9.11 2.32
C ALA A 36 3.04 -9.69 3.35
N ALA A 37 2.53 -10.37 4.39
CA ALA A 37 3.33 -11.05 5.41
C ALA A 37 3.99 -12.33 4.86
N GLY A 38 3.18 -13.19 4.24
CA GLY A 38 3.64 -14.50 3.78
C GLY A 38 4.37 -14.47 2.44
N GLY A 39 4.01 -13.52 1.56
CA GLY A 39 4.50 -13.44 0.19
C GLY A 39 6.04 -13.36 0.08
N PRO A 40 6.71 -12.40 0.70
CA PRO A 40 8.15 -12.30 0.64
C PRO A 40 8.89 -13.51 1.26
N GLY A 41 8.37 -14.04 2.37
CA GLY A 41 8.92 -15.22 3.00
C GLY A 41 8.79 -16.48 2.13
N LEU A 42 7.60 -16.73 1.60
CA LEU A 42 7.35 -17.84 0.66
C LEU A 42 8.14 -17.68 -0.64
N GLY A 43 8.20 -16.45 -1.18
CA GLY A 43 8.98 -16.15 -2.38
C GLY A 43 10.49 -16.40 -2.17
N GLY A 44 11.04 -15.93 -1.05
CA GLY A 44 12.43 -16.16 -0.68
C GLY A 44 12.75 -17.66 -0.48
N TRP A 45 11.84 -18.42 0.16
CA TRP A 45 11.98 -19.86 0.33
C TRP A 45 11.89 -20.60 -1.01
N LEU A 46 10.91 -20.28 -1.86
CA LEU A 46 10.79 -20.88 -3.20
C LEU A 46 12.04 -20.67 -4.05
N LEU A 47 12.62 -19.45 -4.02
CA LEU A 47 13.85 -19.15 -4.74
C LEU A 47 15.11 -19.82 -4.12
N GLY A 48 15.04 -20.20 -2.85
CA GLY A 48 16.08 -20.99 -2.19
C GLY A 48 16.04 -22.47 -2.53
N VAL A 49 14.86 -23.01 -2.87
CA VAL A 49 14.65 -24.45 -3.14
C VAL A 49 14.54 -24.73 -4.64
N PHE A 50 13.94 -23.85 -5.40
CA PHE A 50 13.66 -24.05 -6.83
C PHE A 50 14.37 -23.00 -7.68
N ALA A 51 14.68 -23.38 -8.92
CA ALA A 51 15.20 -22.42 -9.91
C ALA A 51 14.15 -21.32 -10.20
N PRO A 52 14.57 -20.08 -10.50
CA PRO A 52 13.70 -18.91 -10.69
C PRO A 52 12.51 -19.13 -11.63
N PRO A 53 12.59 -19.93 -12.74
CA PRO A 53 11.44 -20.17 -13.60
C PRO A 53 10.23 -20.80 -12.87
N PHE A 54 10.45 -21.63 -11.87
CA PHE A 54 9.37 -22.26 -11.11
C PHE A 54 8.58 -21.27 -10.25
N ALA A 55 9.23 -20.19 -9.78
CA ALA A 55 8.54 -19.13 -9.07
C ALA A 55 7.50 -18.42 -9.97
N TYR A 56 7.80 -18.26 -11.26
CA TYR A 56 6.84 -17.71 -12.24
C TYR A 56 5.67 -18.65 -12.49
N VAL A 57 5.93 -19.99 -12.59
CA VAL A 57 4.86 -20.99 -12.74
C VAL A 57 3.92 -20.96 -11.54
N PHE A 58 4.47 -20.90 -10.33
CA PHE A 58 3.67 -20.78 -9.11
C PHE A 58 2.83 -19.49 -9.11
N THR A 59 3.43 -18.37 -9.48
CA THR A 59 2.71 -17.10 -9.61
C THR A 59 1.59 -17.19 -10.65
N ALA A 60 1.85 -17.78 -11.81
CA ALA A 60 0.84 -17.99 -12.84
C ALA A 60 -0.33 -18.86 -12.33
N ALA A 61 -0.03 -19.93 -11.60
CA ALA A 61 -1.06 -20.78 -11.00
C ALA A 61 -1.95 -20.04 -10.00
N THR A 62 -1.37 -19.13 -9.19
CA THR A 62 -2.16 -18.28 -8.26
C THR A 62 -3.09 -17.31 -9.01
N TYR A 63 -2.66 -16.76 -10.15
CA TYR A 63 -3.52 -15.92 -11.00
C TYR A 63 -4.67 -16.72 -11.63
N VAL A 64 -4.40 -17.94 -12.13
CA VAL A 64 -5.45 -18.82 -12.66
C VAL A 64 -6.47 -19.17 -11.57
N PHE A 65 -6.01 -19.52 -10.38
CA PHE A 65 -6.90 -19.77 -9.24
C PHE A 65 -7.74 -18.55 -8.86
N SER A 66 -7.14 -17.37 -8.83
CA SER A 66 -7.84 -16.11 -8.57
C SER A 66 -8.92 -15.84 -9.62
N THR A 67 -8.59 -16.03 -10.90
CA THR A 67 -9.53 -15.86 -12.01
C THR A 67 -10.72 -16.83 -11.88
N PHE A 68 -10.45 -18.09 -11.56
CA PHE A 68 -11.49 -19.10 -11.34
C PHE A 68 -12.38 -18.76 -10.14
N ALA A 69 -11.80 -18.28 -9.03
CA ALA A 69 -12.56 -17.85 -7.86
C ALA A 69 -13.50 -16.66 -8.18
N LEU A 70 -13.02 -15.69 -8.97
CA LEU A 70 -13.83 -14.55 -9.42
C LEU A 70 -14.96 -14.99 -10.35
N TRP A 71 -14.68 -15.91 -11.26
CA TRP A 71 -15.69 -16.44 -12.19
C TRP A 71 -16.86 -17.14 -11.48
N ARG A 72 -16.64 -17.65 -10.28
CA ARG A 72 -17.71 -18.23 -9.44
C ARG A 72 -18.65 -17.23 -8.81
N ILE A 73 -18.31 -15.94 -8.79
CA ILE A 73 -19.17 -14.89 -8.25
C ILE A 73 -20.30 -14.65 -9.26
N ARG A 74 -21.53 -14.96 -8.85
CA ARG A 74 -22.74 -14.82 -9.69
C ARG A 74 -23.67 -13.70 -9.23
N THR A 75 -23.20 -12.78 -8.42
CA THR A 75 -24.01 -11.67 -7.93
C THR A 75 -24.34 -10.74 -9.09
N PRO A 76 -25.64 -10.45 -9.39
CA PRO A 76 -25.98 -9.52 -10.44
C PRO A 76 -25.46 -8.12 -10.10
N GLU A 77 -24.68 -7.58 -11.01
CA GLU A 77 -24.15 -6.21 -10.86
C GLU A 77 -25.25 -5.21 -11.24
N PRO A 78 -25.44 -4.15 -10.44
CA PRO A 78 -26.23 -3.01 -10.89
C PRO A 78 -25.59 -2.47 -12.17
N GLN A 79 -26.37 -2.39 -13.25
CA GLN A 79 -25.84 -1.84 -14.50
C GLN A 79 -25.34 -0.41 -14.24
N PRO A 80 -24.07 -0.11 -14.49
CA PRO A 80 -23.58 1.25 -14.35
C PRO A 80 -24.35 2.14 -15.32
N ALA A 81 -24.93 3.22 -14.83
CA ALA A 81 -25.48 4.24 -15.69
C ALA A 81 -24.42 4.63 -16.72
N ARG A 82 -24.71 4.46 -18.01
CA ARG A 82 -23.77 4.79 -19.09
C ARG A 82 -23.35 6.24 -18.90
N PRO A 83 -22.05 6.52 -18.69
CA PRO A 83 -21.62 7.90 -18.54
C PRO A 83 -21.79 8.59 -19.89
N ASN A 84 -22.63 9.63 -19.95
CA ASN A 84 -22.80 10.48 -21.14
C ASN A 84 -21.55 11.35 -21.43
N ALA A 85 -20.49 11.25 -20.63
CA ALA A 85 -19.29 12.05 -20.72
C ALA A 85 -18.11 11.23 -21.27
N SER A 86 -17.24 11.87 -22.07
CA SER A 86 -15.99 11.28 -22.54
C SER A 86 -15.07 10.91 -21.38
N LEU A 87 -14.17 9.96 -21.58
CA LEU A 87 -13.19 9.53 -20.56
C LEU A 87 -12.37 10.71 -20.01
N LEU A 88 -11.93 11.62 -20.90
CA LEU A 88 -11.20 12.82 -20.51
C LEU A 88 -12.03 13.76 -19.64
N ALA A 89 -13.31 13.91 -19.92
CA ALA A 89 -14.21 14.70 -19.10
C ALA A 89 -14.37 14.11 -17.70
N GLN A 90 -14.45 12.79 -17.58
CA GLN A 90 -14.53 12.10 -16.29
C GLN A 90 -13.24 12.24 -15.46
N ILE A 91 -12.07 12.16 -16.09
CA ILE A 91 -10.77 12.40 -15.45
C ILE A 91 -10.69 13.84 -14.94
N ARG A 92 -11.06 14.80 -15.79
CA ARG A 92 -11.05 16.23 -15.43
C ARG A 92 -12.01 16.54 -14.29
N GLU A 93 -13.17 15.93 -14.29
CA GLU A 93 -14.16 16.07 -13.21
C GLU A 93 -13.63 15.50 -11.88
N GLY A 94 -13.03 14.31 -11.88
CA GLY A 94 -12.40 13.71 -10.70
C GLY A 94 -11.27 14.59 -10.14
N LEU A 95 -10.39 15.09 -11.02
CA LEU A 95 -9.29 15.97 -10.62
C LEU A 95 -9.80 17.32 -10.09
N SER A 96 -10.79 17.91 -10.76
CA SER A 96 -11.44 19.16 -10.32
C SER A 96 -12.09 18.98 -8.96
N PHE A 97 -12.81 17.88 -8.73
CA PHE A 97 -13.43 17.59 -7.44
C PHE A 97 -12.38 17.50 -6.32
N VAL A 98 -11.32 16.71 -6.52
CA VAL A 98 -10.25 16.59 -5.52
C VAL A 98 -9.59 17.92 -5.23
N ARG A 99 -9.39 18.79 -6.26
CA ARG A 99 -8.73 20.07 -6.12
C ARG A 99 -9.57 21.10 -5.36
N HIS A 100 -10.89 21.08 -5.50
CA HIS A 100 -11.78 22.08 -4.88
C HIS A 100 -12.23 21.67 -3.47
N GLU A 101 -12.12 20.39 -3.12
CA GLU A 101 -12.45 19.93 -1.78
C GLU A 101 -11.33 20.22 -0.77
N ARG A 102 -11.69 20.98 0.28
CA ARG A 102 -10.74 21.47 1.30
C ARG A 102 -9.92 20.39 1.97
N LEU A 103 -10.50 19.21 2.16
CA LEU A 103 -9.84 18.10 2.85
C LEU A 103 -9.17 17.13 1.88
N LEU A 104 -9.70 16.97 0.66
CA LEU A 104 -9.17 16.02 -0.30
C LEU A 104 -7.87 16.48 -0.94
N PHE A 105 -7.72 17.78 -1.24
CA PHE A 105 -6.51 18.29 -1.86
C PHE A 105 -5.25 18.16 -1.01
N PRO A 106 -5.25 18.55 0.28
CA PRO A 106 -4.12 18.30 1.17
C PRO A 106 -3.80 16.81 1.32
N LEU A 107 -4.83 15.96 1.46
CA LEU A 107 -4.64 14.51 1.51
C LEU A 107 -4.01 13.96 0.22
N PHE A 108 -4.49 14.42 -0.93
CA PHE A 108 -3.94 14.06 -2.24
C PHE A 108 -2.46 14.41 -2.35
N SER A 109 -2.08 15.63 -1.96
CA SER A 109 -0.71 16.10 -1.98
C SER A 109 0.18 15.30 -1.02
N CYS A 110 -0.27 15.07 0.21
CA CYS A 110 0.46 14.26 1.19
C CYS A 110 0.65 12.82 0.71
N ILE A 111 -0.39 12.19 0.17
CA ILE A 111 -0.32 10.80 -0.31
C ILE A 111 0.62 10.70 -1.52
N SER A 112 0.56 11.66 -2.45
CA SER A 112 1.46 11.70 -3.61
C SER A 112 2.91 11.88 -3.19
N PHE A 113 3.18 12.77 -2.26
CA PHE A 113 4.53 12.97 -1.71
C PHE A 113 5.02 11.73 -0.94
N ALA A 114 4.14 11.08 -0.17
CA ALA A 114 4.45 9.83 0.52
C ALA A 114 4.77 8.70 -0.46
N ALA A 115 4.04 8.61 -1.58
CA ALA A 115 4.31 7.63 -2.63
C ALA A 115 5.65 7.89 -3.32
N PHE A 116 5.99 9.16 -3.56
CA PHE A 116 7.27 9.56 -4.12
C PHE A 116 8.45 9.13 -3.23
N THR A 117 8.45 9.54 -1.98
CA THR A 117 9.51 9.24 -1.02
C THR A 117 9.56 7.75 -0.67
N GLY A 118 8.41 7.13 -0.44
CA GLY A 118 8.31 5.71 -0.11
C GLY A 118 8.76 4.78 -1.23
N SER A 119 8.61 5.17 -2.51
CA SER A 119 9.14 4.38 -3.64
C SER A 119 10.65 4.37 -3.65
N GLY A 120 11.30 5.49 -3.29
CA GLY A 120 12.76 5.56 -3.11
C GLY A 120 13.26 4.60 -2.03
N VAL A 121 12.63 4.60 -0.87
CA VAL A 121 12.98 3.68 0.23
C VAL A 121 12.84 2.22 -0.21
N ARG A 122 11.78 1.87 -0.94
CA ARG A 122 11.58 0.51 -1.46
C ARG A 122 12.68 0.03 -2.39
N VAL A 123 13.26 0.92 -3.19
CA VAL A 123 14.36 0.59 -4.10
C VAL A 123 15.69 0.49 -3.34
N LEU A 124 15.93 1.39 -2.40
CA LEU A 124 17.19 1.47 -1.67
C LEU A 124 17.33 0.39 -0.58
N LEU A 125 16.23 -0.02 0.06
CA LEU A 125 16.27 -1.02 1.14
C LEU A 125 16.89 -2.37 0.71
N PRO A 126 16.52 -3.00 -0.43
CA PRO A 126 17.19 -4.21 -0.89
C PRO A 126 18.66 -4.00 -1.18
N ILE A 127 19.05 -2.85 -1.73
CA ILE A 127 20.46 -2.51 -1.99
C ILE A 127 21.23 -2.43 -0.67
N LEU A 128 20.70 -1.72 0.31
CA LEU A 128 21.27 -1.62 1.65
C LEU A 128 21.47 -2.99 2.29
N VAL A 129 20.44 -3.84 2.27
CA VAL A 129 20.46 -5.15 2.93
C VAL A 129 21.38 -6.14 2.22
N LEU A 130 21.28 -6.25 0.88
CA LEU A 130 22.01 -7.27 0.12
C LEU A 130 23.45 -6.86 -0.20
N ARG A 131 23.68 -5.58 -0.56
CA ARG A 131 25.02 -5.14 -0.97
C ARG A 131 25.84 -4.58 0.18
N THR A 132 25.23 -3.69 0.98
CA THR A 132 26.01 -2.97 2.02
C THR A 132 26.15 -3.80 3.29
N LEU A 133 25.09 -4.49 3.72
CA LEU A 133 25.14 -5.37 4.90
C LEU A 133 25.53 -6.82 4.58
N GLY A 134 25.67 -7.18 3.29
CA GLY A 134 26.06 -8.53 2.86
C GLY A 134 25.07 -9.64 3.21
N MET A 135 23.82 -9.29 3.50
CA MET A 135 22.77 -10.26 3.83
C MET A 135 22.27 -11.00 2.58
N ASN A 136 21.71 -12.18 2.77
CA ASN A 136 21.15 -12.97 1.66
C ASN A 136 19.66 -12.67 1.40
N ALA A 137 19.13 -13.17 0.28
CA ALA A 137 17.74 -12.95 -0.12
C ALA A 137 16.71 -13.49 0.90
N THR A 138 17.03 -14.59 1.57
CA THR A 138 16.17 -15.17 2.61
C THR A 138 16.08 -14.23 3.82
N GLN A 139 17.19 -13.66 4.25
CA GLN A 139 17.21 -12.68 5.34
C GLN A 139 16.42 -11.43 4.98
N LEU A 140 16.57 -10.91 3.74
CA LEU A 140 15.75 -9.80 3.26
C LEU A 140 14.26 -10.16 3.31
N GLY A 141 13.88 -11.36 2.85
CA GLY A 141 12.51 -11.86 2.92
C GLY A 141 11.96 -11.88 4.34
N VAL A 142 12.74 -12.35 5.32
CA VAL A 142 12.38 -12.36 6.74
C VAL A 142 12.19 -10.93 7.29
N LEU A 143 13.08 -10.00 6.96
CA LEU A 143 12.97 -8.60 7.36
C LEU A 143 11.67 -7.95 6.84
N LEU A 144 11.35 -8.19 5.56
CA LEU A 144 10.12 -7.68 4.95
C LEU A 144 8.87 -8.33 5.57
N SER A 145 8.91 -9.64 5.83
CA SER A 145 7.81 -10.36 6.46
C SER A 145 7.57 -9.90 7.91
N ALA A 146 8.64 -9.60 8.66
CA ALA A 146 8.51 -9.03 10.00
C ALA A 146 7.71 -7.73 9.99
N GLY A 147 7.94 -6.86 9.00
CA GLY A 147 7.16 -5.62 8.84
C GLY A 147 5.66 -5.86 8.76
N ALA A 148 5.21 -6.95 8.17
CA ALA A 148 3.79 -7.23 8.03
C ALA A 148 3.09 -7.54 9.38
N LEU A 149 3.81 -8.03 10.40
CA LEU A 149 3.28 -8.17 11.75
C LEU A 149 2.83 -6.81 12.31
N GLY A 150 3.62 -5.77 12.05
CA GLY A 150 3.25 -4.39 12.39
C GLY A 150 1.94 -3.96 11.72
N GLY A 151 1.77 -4.27 10.43
CA GLY A 151 0.55 -3.96 9.69
C GLY A 151 -0.70 -4.65 10.28
N ILE A 152 -0.59 -5.93 10.65
CA ILE A 152 -1.67 -6.68 11.31
C ILE A 152 -2.04 -6.00 12.63
N LEU A 153 -1.07 -5.74 13.49
CA LEU A 153 -1.29 -5.07 14.79
C LEU A 153 -1.89 -3.67 14.62
N GLY A 154 -1.42 -2.91 13.61
CA GLY A 154 -1.95 -1.60 13.27
C GLY A 154 -3.42 -1.65 12.86
N SER A 155 -3.82 -2.61 12.03
CA SER A 155 -5.21 -2.78 11.62
C SER A 155 -6.14 -3.12 12.80
N MET A 156 -5.67 -3.94 13.73
CA MET A 156 -6.43 -4.35 14.94
C MET A 156 -6.59 -3.21 15.96
N THR A 157 -5.56 -2.38 16.11
CA THR A 157 -5.53 -1.32 17.14
C THR A 157 -5.98 0.05 16.63
N ARG A 158 -6.28 0.19 15.32
CA ARG A 158 -6.71 1.45 14.69
C ARG A 158 -7.83 2.16 15.44
N SER A 159 -8.84 1.41 15.89
CA SER A 159 -10.00 1.97 16.60
C SER A 159 -9.61 2.68 17.90
N LEU A 160 -8.59 2.19 18.60
CA LEU A 160 -8.07 2.80 19.83
C LEU A 160 -7.43 4.17 19.54
N TRP A 161 -6.65 4.27 18.46
CA TRP A 161 -6.04 5.52 18.03
C TRP A 161 -7.10 6.53 17.59
N LEU A 162 -8.07 6.06 16.82
CA LEU A 162 -9.16 6.91 16.32
C LEU A 162 -10.03 7.46 17.45
N GLY A 163 -10.35 6.62 18.44
CA GLY A 163 -11.13 7.02 19.63
C GLY A 163 -10.44 8.06 20.52
N ARG A 164 -9.08 8.03 20.57
CA ARG A 164 -8.30 8.97 21.41
C ARG A 164 -7.96 10.28 20.70
N LEU A 165 -7.65 10.23 19.42
CA LEU A 165 -7.08 11.37 18.69
C LEU A 165 -8.10 12.05 17.75
N GLY A 166 -9.17 11.36 17.38
CA GLY A 166 -10.03 11.77 16.27
C GLY A 166 -9.36 11.58 14.91
N ILE A 167 -10.11 11.71 13.82
CA ILE A 167 -9.67 11.34 12.46
C ILE A 167 -8.46 12.17 11.99
N GLY A 168 -8.54 13.49 12.09
CA GLY A 168 -7.50 14.39 11.55
C GLY A 168 -6.15 14.22 12.24
N ARG A 169 -6.13 14.23 13.60
CA ARG A 169 -4.89 14.05 14.36
C ARG A 169 -4.33 12.64 14.19
N CYS A 170 -5.19 11.63 14.11
CA CYS A 170 -4.78 10.25 13.89
C CYS A 170 -4.01 10.13 12.56
N ILE A 171 -4.51 10.70 11.46
CA ILE A 171 -3.83 10.70 10.16
C ILE A 171 -2.44 11.34 10.27
N VAL A 172 -2.33 12.54 10.84
CA VAL A 172 -1.06 13.27 10.91
C VAL A 172 -0.06 12.56 11.82
N ILE A 173 -0.45 12.22 13.04
CA ILE A 173 0.46 11.63 14.03
C ILE A 173 0.97 10.27 13.56
N THR A 174 0.08 9.40 13.07
CA THR A 174 0.49 8.07 12.63
C THR A 174 1.37 8.12 11.40
N TYR A 175 1.12 9.06 10.47
CA TYR A 175 2.00 9.26 9.33
C TYR A 175 3.39 9.76 9.74
N VAL A 176 3.45 10.80 10.57
CA VAL A 176 4.72 11.39 11.03
C VAL A 176 5.56 10.34 11.78
N ILE A 177 4.99 9.64 12.76
CA ILE A 177 5.71 8.59 13.50
C ILE A 177 6.18 7.49 12.55
N GLY A 178 5.28 7.00 11.69
CA GLY A 178 5.61 5.93 10.74
C GLY A 178 6.77 6.30 9.84
N VAL A 179 6.78 7.50 9.24
CA VAL A 179 7.86 7.90 8.34
C VAL A 179 9.16 8.21 9.09
N SER A 180 9.07 8.84 10.27
CA SER A 180 10.26 9.21 11.06
C SER A 180 11.06 7.99 11.49
N ILE A 181 10.43 6.83 11.74
CA ILE A 181 11.14 5.62 12.16
C ILE A 181 12.06 5.07 11.04
N LEU A 182 11.80 5.40 9.77
CA LEU A 182 12.65 4.96 8.66
C LEU A 182 14.06 5.57 8.70
N VAL A 183 14.23 6.67 9.44
CA VAL A 183 15.56 7.28 9.68
C VAL A 183 16.49 6.30 10.43
N LEU A 184 15.93 5.32 11.15
CA LEU A 184 16.76 4.29 11.80
C LEU A 184 17.39 3.30 10.81
N GLN A 185 16.89 3.18 9.58
CA GLN A 185 17.44 2.25 8.59
C GLN A 185 18.90 2.60 8.21
N PRO A 186 19.25 3.85 7.83
CA PRO A 186 20.64 4.21 7.61
C PRO A 186 21.50 4.16 8.89
N VAL A 187 20.91 4.38 10.09
CA VAL A 187 21.66 4.22 11.36
C VAL A 187 22.15 2.79 11.54
N ALA A 188 21.44 1.79 10.99
CA ALA A 188 21.87 0.39 11.04
C ALA A 188 23.28 0.15 10.42
N LEU A 189 23.72 1.02 9.50
CA LEU A 189 25.09 0.94 8.92
C LEU A 189 26.19 1.16 9.95
N HIS A 190 25.90 1.89 11.02
CA HIS A 190 26.88 2.18 12.08
C HIS A 190 26.95 1.10 13.15
N VAL A 191 26.02 0.13 13.11
CA VAL A 191 25.92 -0.98 14.08
C VAL A 191 25.66 -2.32 13.36
N PRO A 192 26.62 -2.82 12.56
CA PRO A 192 26.43 -3.97 11.68
C PRO A 192 25.96 -5.23 12.41
N GLU A 193 26.41 -5.44 13.65
CA GLU A 193 26.10 -6.62 14.45
C GLU A 193 24.59 -6.77 14.74
N ILE A 194 23.88 -5.66 14.89
CA ILE A 194 22.45 -5.62 15.18
C ILE A 194 21.61 -5.00 14.05
N ALA A 195 22.25 -4.71 12.90
CA ALA A 195 21.61 -4.03 11.77
C ALA A 195 20.30 -4.70 11.34
N GLY A 196 20.27 -6.03 11.25
CA GLY A 196 19.07 -6.79 10.92
C GLY A 196 17.92 -6.53 11.90
N TRP A 197 18.19 -6.52 13.19
CA TRP A 197 17.17 -6.24 14.22
C TRP A 197 16.67 -4.80 14.17
N VAL A 198 17.56 -3.85 13.91
CA VAL A 198 17.18 -2.42 13.76
C VAL A 198 16.28 -2.24 12.54
N ILE A 199 16.62 -2.83 11.40
CA ILE A 199 15.81 -2.75 10.17
C ILE A 199 14.48 -3.47 10.36
N ALA A 200 14.46 -4.66 10.96
CA ALA A 200 13.21 -5.39 11.25
C ALA A 200 12.30 -4.59 12.18
N GLY A 201 12.85 -4.08 13.28
CA GLY A 201 12.10 -3.28 14.25
C GLY A 201 11.53 -2.00 13.63
N ALA A 202 12.35 -1.27 12.87
CA ALA A 202 11.89 -0.10 12.12
C ALA A 202 10.80 -0.45 11.12
N GLY A 203 10.93 -1.58 10.41
CA GLY A 203 9.93 -2.09 9.47
C GLY A 203 8.60 -2.43 10.16
N VAL A 204 8.63 -3.07 11.33
CA VAL A 204 7.43 -3.38 12.13
C VAL A 204 6.73 -2.11 12.57
N VAL A 205 7.46 -1.15 13.15
CA VAL A 205 6.89 0.12 13.63
C VAL A 205 6.36 0.96 12.48
N TYR A 206 7.10 1.04 11.37
CA TYR A 206 6.64 1.70 10.15
C TYR A 206 5.33 1.12 9.66
N SER A 207 5.27 -0.20 9.47
CA SER A 207 4.08 -0.88 8.95
C SER A 207 2.88 -0.75 9.89
N TYR A 208 3.10 -0.75 11.21
CA TYR A 208 2.07 -0.50 12.20
C TYR A 208 1.39 0.86 11.99
N PHE A 209 2.18 1.92 12.00
CA PHE A 209 1.62 3.27 11.90
C PHE A 209 1.11 3.61 10.50
N ILE A 210 1.79 3.14 9.45
CA ILE A 210 1.34 3.41 8.07
C ILE A 210 0.04 2.68 7.74
N THR A 211 -0.21 1.51 8.34
CA THR A 211 -1.49 0.80 8.18
C THR A 211 -2.63 1.58 8.83
N ILE A 212 -2.43 2.09 10.06
CA ILE A 212 -3.43 2.94 10.73
C ILE A 212 -3.73 4.18 9.88
N TYR A 213 -2.67 4.84 9.37
CA TYR A 213 -2.78 5.98 8.46
C TYR A 213 -3.60 5.63 7.21
N ASN A 214 -3.22 4.56 6.50
CA ASN A 214 -3.84 4.18 5.23
C ASN A 214 -5.33 3.88 5.37
N VAL A 215 -5.71 3.10 6.38
CA VAL A 215 -7.12 2.74 6.60
C VAL A 215 -7.93 3.97 7.05
N THR A 216 -7.34 4.84 7.88
CA THR A 216 -8.04 6.03 8.38
C THR A 216 -8.25 7.07 7.26
N GLN A 217 -7.22 7.36 6.46
CA GLN A 217 -7.33 8.31 5.34
C GLN A 217 -8.25 7.79 4.23
N MET A 218 -8.26 6.47 3.98
CA MET A 218 -9.15 5.86 3.01
C MET A 218 -10.62 5.95 3.47
N SER A 219 -10.89 5.67 4.74
CA SER A 219 -12.23 5.80 5.32
C SER A 219 -12.72 7.24 5.25
N LEU A 220 -11.88 8.22 5.59
CA LEU A 220 -12.21 9.65 5.52
C LEU A 220 -12.57 10.06 4.09
N ARG A 221 -11.80 9.64 3.09
CA ARG A 221 -12.10 9.93 1.68
C ARG A 221 -13.43 9.36 1.23
N GLN A 222 -13.74 8.13 1.65
CA GLN A 222 -15.01 7.47 1.33
C GLN A 222 -16.21 8.13 2.01
N GLU A 223 -16.02 8.71 3.19
CA GLU A 223 -17.05 9.43 3.94
C GLU A 223 -17.37 10.79 3.33
N ILE A 224 -16.34 11.53 2.93
CA ILE A 224 -16.50 12.89 2.35
C ILE A 224 -17.03 12.83 0.91
N CYS A 225 -16.64 11.80 0.16
CA CYS A 225 -16.92 11.72 -1.26
C CYS A 225 -18.36 11.21 -1.53
N PRO A 226 -19.17 11.90 -2.35
CA PRO A 226 -20.45 11.39 -2.79
C PRO A 226 -20.32 10.04 -3.50
N LYS A 227 -21.25 9.12 -3.28
CA LYS A 227 -21.20 7.74 -3.82
C LYS A 227 -20.97 7.69 -5.33
N TRP A 228 -21.59 8.60 -6.09
CA TRP A 228 -21.48 8.66 -7.55
C TRP A 228 -20.10 9.14 -8.04
N MET A 229 -19.31 9.80 -7.18
CA MET A 229 -17.97 10.30 -7.49
C MET A 229 -16.84 9.39 -6.97
N LEU A 230 -17.13 8.41 -6.10
CA LEU A 230 -16.12 7.55 -5.45
C LEU A 230 -15.16 6.89 -6.44
N GLY A 231 -15.67 6.35 -7.54
CA GLY A 231 -14.84 5.71 -8.57
C GLY A 231 -13.85 6.70 -9.21
N ARG A 232 -14.33 7.89 -9.58
CA ARG A 232 -13.51 8.94 -10.23
C ARG A 232 -12.48 9.50 -9.25
N MET A 233 -12.87 9.75 -8.01
CA MET A 233 -11.95 10.19 -6.94
C MET A 233 -10.86 9.14 -6.70
N ASN A 234 -11.21 7.87 -6.52
CA ASN A 234 -10.24 6.80 -6.30
C ASN A 234 -9.30 6.62 -7.49
N ALA A 235 -9.80 6.72 -8.73
CA ALA A 235 -8.97 6.68 -9.92
C ALA A 235 -7.96 7.85 -9.96
N THR A 236 -8.40 9.06 -9.59
CA THR A 236 -7.52 10.24 -9.49
C THR A 236 -6.40 10.05 -8.47
N PHE A 237 -6.72 9.56 -7.26
CA PHE A 237 -5.71 9.27 -6.24
C PHE A 237 -4.73 8.17 -6.68
N ARG A 238 -5.22 7.11 -7.31
CA ARG A 238 -4.36 6.04 -7.82
C ARG A 238 -3.45 6.51 -8.93
N PHE A 239 -3.99 7.28 -9.88
CA PHE A 239 -3.18 7.85 -10.94
C PHE A 239 -2.03 8.70 -10.40
N ALA A 240 -2.30 9.54 -9.40
CA ALA A 240 -1.26 10.34 -8.77
C ALA A 240 -0.20 9.46 -8.08
N VAL A 241 -0.62 8.50 -7.24
CA VAL A 241 0.29 7.61 -6.51
C VAL A 241 1.16 6.82 -7.48
N TRP A 242 0.56 6.18 -8.48
CA TRP A 242 1.29 5.30 -9.41
C TRP A 242 2.11 6.07 -10.44
N GLY A 243 1.66 7.27 -10.82
CA GLY A 243 2.41 8.15 -11.72
C GLY A 243 3.65 8.75 -11.08
N VAL A 244 3.60 9.00 -9.76
CA VAL A 244 4.71 9.62 -9.03
C VAL A 244 5.74 8.59 -8.54
N MET A 245 5.34 7.33 -8.29
CA MET A 245 6.25 6.27 -7.81
C MET A 245 7.49 6.03 -8.70
N PRO A 246 7.38 5.91 -10.04
CA PRO A 246 8.56 5.78 -10.89
C PRO A 246 9.52 6.96 -10.76
N LEU A 247 8.98 8.19 -10.67
CA LEU A 247 9.79 9.39 -10.51
C LEU A 247 10.56 9.38 -9.19
N GLY A 248 9.92 8.96 -8.10
CA GLY A 248 10.58 8.79 -6.81
C GLY A 248 11.67 7.72 -6.81
N SER A 249 11.43 6.60 -7.50
CA SER A 249 12.41 5.52 -7.63
C SER A 249 13.65 5.97 -8.43
N VAL A 250 13.44 6.70 -9.54
CA VAL A 250 14.53 7.25 -10.36
C VAL A 250 15.30 8.31 -9.57
N ALA A 251 14.60 9.22 -8.91
CA ALA A 251 15.24 10.27 -8.08
C ALA A 251 16.10 9.64 -6.97
N ALA A 252 15.59 8.61 -6.29
CA ALA A 252 16.36 7.91 -5.25
C ALA A 252 17.60 7.18 -5.82
N GLY A 253 17.47 6.54 -7.00
CA GLY A 253 18.59 5.90 -7.67
C GLY A 253 19.68 6.90 -8.08
N LEU A 254 19.28 8.06 -8.63
CA LEU A 254 20.23 9.13 -8.97
C LEU A 254 20.91 9.71 -7.73
N LEU A 255 20.17 9.98 -6.66
CA LEU A 255 20.75 10.43 -5.39
C LEU A 255 21.74 9.42 -4.82
N ALA A 256 21.38 8.14 -4.82
CA ALA A 256 22.27 7.07 -4.35
C ALA A 256 23.56 6.98 -5.17
N SER A 257 23.52 7.18 -6.48
CA SER A 257 24.70 7.18 -7.35
C SER A 257 25.65 8.36 -7.09
N VAL A 258 25.12 9.52 -6.64
CA VAL A 258 25.92 10.70 -6.31
C VAL A 258 26.49 10.63 -4.91
N VAL A 259 25.75 10.10 -3.96
CA VAL A 259 26.15 10.02 -2.53
C VAL A 259 27.02 8.80 -2.25
N GLY A 260 27.05 7.80 -3.17
CA GLY A 260 27.92 6.63 -3.02
C GLY A 260 27.35 5.54 -2.12
N VAL A 261 26.05 5.29 -2.23
CA VAL A 261 25.37 4.18 -1.52
C VAL A 261 25.18 2.99 -2.45
#